data_a41680a940124bfd42018e3b12f77d72
#
_entry.id   a41680a940124bfd42018e3b12f77d72
#
_cell.length_a   1.000
_cell.length_b   1.000
_cell.length_c   1.000
_cell.angle_alpha   90.00
_cell.angle_beta   90.00
_cell.angle_gamma   90.00
#
_symmetry.space_group_name_H-M   'P 1'
#
loop_
_entity.id
_entity.type
_entity.pdbx_description
1 polymer ?
#
loop_
_entity_poly.entity_id
_entity_poly.type
_entity_poly.pdbx_seq_one_letter_code
_entity_poly.pdbx_strand_id
1 'polypeptide(L)'
;MNNHKHKQGFTLIEVVLVLAIAALIFLMVFMALPALQRSQRDAQRKNDMGRLKTAIDSYKANNRGRLPTELTSSSQPFSSFSFGINYMKADQGEFNDPDGSPYLVRYSPRLSGFTPSGWPHSIFISPGSKCNGEALDSAGGPTNYAIQYNLENGGVYCIDG
;
A
#
# COMPACT_ATOMS: atom_id res chain seq x y z
N MET A 1 -27.67 -4.59 -67.61
CA MET A 1 -27.44 -5.73 -66.74
C MET A 1 -27.27 -5.23 -65.32
N ASN A 2 -28.34 -5.34 -64.49
CA ASN A 2 -28.30 -4.89 -63.07
C ASN A 2 -27.80 -6.05 -62.22
N ASN A 3 -26.61 -5.87 -61.65
CA ASN A 3 -25.98 -6.84 -60.76
C ASN A 3 -26.52 -6.60 -59.35
N HIS A 4 -27.55 -7.31 -58.94
CA HIS A 4 -28.06 -7.29 -57.56
C HIS A 4 -27.05 -8.00 -56.67
N LYS A 5 -26.21 -7.22 -55.96
CA LYS A 5 -25.40 -7.75 -54.87
C LYS A 5 -26.35 -8.16 -53.71
N HIS A 6 -26.47 -9.48 -53.50
CA HIS A 6 -27.15 -10.03 -52.34
C HIS A 6 -26.47 -9.50 -51.07
N LYS A 7 -27.16 -8.65 -50.30
CA LYS A 7 -26.74 -8.29 -48.95
C LYS A 7 -27.04 -9.49 -48.06
N GLN A 8 -26.01 -10.19 -47.64
CA GLN A 8 -26.13 -11.27 -46.64
C GLN A 8 -26.41 -10.58 -45.30
N GLY A 9 -27.55 -10.88 -44.69
CA GLY A 9 -27.89 -10.47 -43.33
C GLY A 9 -27.38 -11.45 -42.32
N PHE A 10 -27.11 -10.98 -41.08
CA PHE A 10 -26.70 -11.85 -39.98
C PHE A 10 -27.85 -12.80 -39.59
N THR A 11 -27.47 -14.04 -39.23
CA THR A 11 -28.45 -14.99 -38.70
C THR A 11 -28.71 -14.71 -37.22
N LEU A 12 -29.92 -15.04 -36.74
CA LEU A 12 -30.28 -14.87 -35.32
C LEU A 12 -29.35 -15.61 -34.40
N ILE A 13 -28.92 -16.81 -34.81
CA ILE A 13 -28.01 -17.66 -34.03
C ILE A 13 -26.60 -17.05 -33.90
N GLU A 14 -26.10 -16.39 -34.92
CA GLU A 14 -24.81 -15.68 -34.87
C GLU A 14 -24.81 -14.55 -33.82
N VAL A 15 -25.88 -13.76 -33.76
CA VAL A 15 -26.03 -12.69 -32.79
C VAL A 15 -26.15 -13.24 -31.37
N VAL A 16 -26.95 -14.28 -31.16
CA VAL A 16 -27.11 -14.91 -29.83
C VAL A 16 -25.80 -15.50 -29.34
N LEU A 17 -25.03 -16.15 -30.21
CA LEU A 17 -23.75 -16.76 -29.85
C LEU A 17 -22.72 -15.69 -29.44
N VAL A 18 -22.64 -14.60 -30.19
CA VAL A 18 -21.73 -13.49 -29.86
C VAL A 18 -22.13 -12.83 -28.54
N LEU A 19 -23.43 -12.60 -28.29
CA LEU A 19 -23.90 -12.06 -27.03
C LEU A 19 -23.62 -13.00 -25.84
N ALA A 20 -23.75 -14.32 -26.03
CA ALA A 20 -23.45 -15.30 -24.98
C ALA A 20 -21.95 -15.28 -24.61
N ILE A 21 -21.06 -15.22 -25.61
CA ILE A 21 -19.60 -15.12 -25.36
C ILE A 21 -19.26 -13.79 -24.70
N ALA A 22 -19.84 -12.68 -25.17
CA ALA A 22 -19.63 -11.38 -24.56
C ALA A 22 -20.06 -11.36 -23.09
N ALA A 23 -21.22 -11.93 -22.77
CA ALA A 23 -21.69 -12.04 -21.38
C ALA A 23 -20.73 -12.82 -20.48
N LEU A 24 -20.15 -13.93 -20.98
CA LEU A 24 -19.15 -14.68 -20.22
C LEU A 24 -17.86 -13.89 -19.97
N ILE A 25 -17.39 -13.13 -20.97
CA ILE A 25 -16.21 -12.28 -20.81
C ILE A 25 -16.46 -11.18 -19.79
N PHE A 26 -17.61 -10.51 -19.84
CA PHE A 26 -17.98 -9.49 -18.87
C PHE A 26 -18.02 -10.05 -17.44
N LEU A 27 -18.61 -11.25 -17.26
CA LEU A 27 -18.64 -11.89 -15.96
C LEU A 27 -17.23 -12.10 -15.39
N MET A 28 -16.29 -12.62 -16.18
CA MET A 28 -14.90 -12.82 -15.76
C MET A 28 -14.22 -11.49 -15.38
N VAL A 29 -14.42 -10.44 -16.17
CA VAL A 29 -13.81 -9.13 -15.92
C VAL A 29 -14.32 -8.53 -14.61
N PHE A 30 -15.65 -8.57 -14.35
CA PHE A 30 -16.23 -8.04 -13.11
C PHE A 30 -15.73 -8.76 -11.86
N MET A 31 -15.40 -10.04 -11.94
CA MET A 31 -14.84 -10.80 -10.82
C MET A 31 -13.36 -10.50 -10.60
N ALA A 32 -12.57 -10.27 -11.64
CA ALA A 32 -11.12 -10.08 -11.57
C ALA A 32 -10.71 -8.63 -11.20
N LEU A 33 -11.48 -7.63 -11.64
CA LEU A 33 -11.16 -6.21 -11.45
C LEU A 33 -10.95 -5.79 -9.98
N PRO A 34 -11.81 -6.16 -9.01
CA PRO A 34 -11.62 -5.76 -7.62
C PRO A 34 -10.34 -6.34 -6.99
N ALA A 35 -9.98 -7.56 -7.32
CA ALA A 35 -8.76 -8.20 -6.83
C ALA A 35 -7.50 -7.50 -7.37
N LEU A 36 -7.50 -7.14 -8.67
CA LEU A 36 -6.41 -6.42 -9.28
C LEU A 36 -6.22 -5.03 -8.67
N GLN A 37 -7.31 -4.30 -8.43
CA GLN A 37 -7.26 -2.96 -7.82
C GLN A 37 -6.67 -3.01 -6.40
N ARG A 38 -7.04 -4.00 -5.58
CA ARG A 38 -6.44 -4.19 -4.24
C ARG A 38 -4.95 -4.49 -4.34
N SER A 39 -4.55 -5.36 -5.28
CA SER A 39 -3.13 -5.66 -5.50
C SER A 39 -2.31 -4.44 -5.91
N GLN A 40 -2.88 -3.58 -6.77
CA GLN A 40 -2.22 -2.32 -7.17
C GLN A 40 -2.08 -1.36 -5.99
N ARG A 41 -3.11 -1.20 -5.15
CA ARG A 41 -3.03 -0.36 -3.94
C ARG A 41 -2.00 -0.90 -2.95
N ASP A 42 -1.95 -2.21 -2.74
CA ASP A 42 -0.94 -2.82 -1.86
C ASP A 42 0.48 -2.67 -2.40
N ALA A 43 0.68 -2.74 -3.72
CA ALA A 43 1.96 -2.46 -4.34
C ALA A 43 2.40 -0.99 -4.11
N GLN A 44 1.47 -0.05 -4.23
CA GLN A 44 1.73 1.36 -3.93
C GLN A 44 2.07 1.58 -2.46
N ARG A 45 1.34 0.96 -1.52
CA ARG A 45 1.62 1.01 -0.07
C ARG A 45 3.02 0.51 0.26
N LYS A 46 3.44 -0.61 -0.35
CA LYS A 46 4.82 -1.12 -0.19
C LYS A 46 5.87 -0.13 -0.71
N ASN A 47 5.60 0.51 -1.84
CA ASN A 47 6.48 1.55 -2.37
C ASN A 47 6.55 2.76 -1.43
N ASP A 48 5.42 3.20 -0.88
CA ASP A 48 5.37 4.29 0.10
C ASP A 48 6.14 3.96 1.38
N MET A 49 6.07 2.72 1.87
CA MET A 49 6.90 2.28 3.01
C MET A 49 8.39 2.29 2.66
N GLY A 50 8.77 1.94 1.43
CA GLY A 50 10.14 2.07 0.93
C GLY A 50 10.63 3.52 0.87
N ARG A 51 9.77 4.44 0.41
CA ARG A 51 10.04 5.89 0.41
C ARG A 51 10.22 6.40 1.85
N LEU A 52 9.33 6.00 2.75
CA LEU A 52 9.42 6.36 4.17
C LEU A 52 10.72 5.86 4.81
N LYS A 53 11.10 4.59 4.54
CA LYS A 53 12.39 4.05 5.00
C LYS A 53 13.55 4.93 4.52
N THR A 54 13.60 5.26 3.24
CA THR A 54 14.65 6.11 2.66
C THR A 54 14.69 7.50 3.32
N ALA A 55 13.54 8.09 3.59
CA ALA A 55 13.42 9.37 4.28
C ALA A 55 13.93 9.29 5.73
N ILE A 56 13.58 8.24 6.46
CA ILE A 56 14.09 8.01 7.84
C ILE A 56 15.60 7.81 7.83
N ASP A 57 16.15 7.02 6.90
CA ASP A 57 17.58 6.79 6.79
C ASP A 57 18.33 8.10 6.46
N SER A 58 17.77 8.93 5.59
CA SER A 58 18.31 10.27 5.29
C SER A 58 18.27 11.19 6.52
N TYR A 59 17.19 11.15 7.29
CA TYR A 59 17.11 11.89 8.54
C TYR A 59 18.16 11.41 9.54
N LYS A 60 18.32 10.09 9.73
CA LYS A 60 19.32 9.49 10.62
C LYS A 60 20.74 9.93 10.24
N ALA A 61 21.06 9.93 8.94
CA ALA A 61 22.37 10.36 8.46
C ALA A 61 22.69 11.81 8.85
N ASN A 62 21.68 12.68 8.82
CA ASN A 62 21.82 14.11 9.17
C ASN A 62 21.72 14.39 10.69
N ASN A 63 21.20 13.42 11.48
CA ASN A 63 20.91 13.60 12.91
C ASN A 63 21.64 12.59 13.81
N ARG A 64 22.89 12.26 13.49
CA ARG A 64 23.76 11.37 14.30
C ARG A 64 23.17 10.00 14.56
N GLY A 65 22.45 9.41 13.60
CA GLY A 65 21.81 8.10 13.71
C GLY A 65 20.52 8.08 14.54
N ARG A 66 19.98 9.23 14.95
CA ARG A 66 18.75 9.31 15.74
C ARG A 66 17.52 9.26 14.83
N LEU A 67 16.49 8.54 15.26
CA LEU A 67 15.18 8.56 14.63
C LEU A 67 14.45 9.88 14.92
N PRO A 68 13.53 10.31 14.03
CA PRO A 68 12.65 11.43 14.33
C PRO A 68 11.80 11.12 15.56
N THR A 69 11.89 11.95 16.61
CA THR A 69 11.16 11.74 17.87
C THR A 69 9.64 11.77 17.69
N GLU A 70 9.17 12.51 16.71
CA GLU A 70 7.76 12.63 16.35
C GLU A 70 7.16 11.27 15.92
N LEU A 71 7.95 10.42 15.27
CA LEU A 71 7.51 9.10 14.81
C LEU A 71 7.42 8.04 15.92
N THR A 72 7.94 8.35 17.11
CA THR A 72 8.04 7.40 18.21
C THR A 72 7.06 7.66 19.35
N SER A 73 6.19 8.66 19.25
CA SER A 73 5.40 9.11 20.40
C SER A 73 3.92 9.37 20.18
N SER A 74 3.38 9.29 18.95
CA SER A 74 2.00 9.73 18.73
C SER A 74 1.19 8.91 17.71
N SER A 75 -0.13 9.06 17.76
CA SER A 75 -1.10 8.58 16.77
C SER A 75 -1.64 9.79 16.00
N GLN A 76 -0.82 10.34 15.12
CA GLN A 76 -1.13 11.56 14.36
C GLN A 76 -0.91 11.34 12.85
N PRO A 77 -1.58 12.11 11.98
CA PRO A 77 -1.27 12.11 10.56
C PRO A 77 0.17 12.55 10.28
N PHE A 78 0.79 11.97 9.24
CA PHE A 78 2.12 12.39 8.80
C PHE A 78 2.23 13.88 8.48
N SER A 79 1.14 14.47 7.98
CA SER A 79 1.05 15.91 7.69
C SER A 79 1.15 16.83 8.91
N SER A 80 1.02 16.27 10.13
CA SER A 80 1.15 17.03 11.38
C SER A 80 2.58 17.11 11.90
N PHE A 81 3.52 16.37 11.28
CA PHE A 81 4.90 16.27 11.75
C PHE A 81 5.86 17.07 10.86
N SER A 82 6.84 17.73 11.46
CA SER A 82 7.91 18.41 10.72
C SER A 82 8.68 17.44 9.84
N PHE A 83 8.88 16.20 10.28
CA PHE A 83 9.48 15.15 9.47
C PHE A 83 8.61 14.83 8.24
N GLY A 84 7.30 14.65 8.42
CA GLY A 84 6.36 14.33 7.34
C GLY A 84 6.29 15.45 6.30
N ILE A 85 6.31 16.70 6.74
CA ILE A 85 6.31 17.88 5.87
C ILE A 85 7.62 18.01 5.10
N ASN A 86 8.76 17.97 5.79
CA ASN A 86 10.06 18.28 5.20
C ASN A 86 10.65 17.15 4.34
N TYR A 87 10.39 15.89 4.69
CA TYR A 87 10.98 14.73 4.01
C TYR A 87 9.99 13.98 3.10
N MET A 88 8.68 14.08 3.36
CA MET A 88 7.67 13.32 2.64
C MET A 88 6.63 14.19 1.93
N LYS A 89 6.64 15.52 2.15
CA LYS A 89 5.65 16.48 1.63
C LYS A 89 4.22 16.06 1.89
N ALA A 90 4.00 15.53 3.09
CA ALA A 90 2.72 14.96 3.48
C ALA A 90 1.59 16.01 3.59
N ASP A 91 1.95 17.28 3.83
CA ASP A 91 1.06 18.44 3.81
C ASP A 91 0.54 18.78 2.38
N GLN A 92 1.30 18.37 1.35
CA GLN A 92 0.94 18.55 -0.06
C GLN A 92 0.18 17.34 -0.63
N GLY A 93 -0.10 16.33 0.20
CA GLY A 93 -0.79 15.10 -0.21
C GLY A 93 0.07 14.10 -0.97
N GLU A 94 1.39 14.30 -1.04
CA GLU A 94 2.31 13.37 -1.74
C GLU A 94 2.54 12.06 -0.99
N PHE A 95 2.10 11.98 0.29
CA PHE A 95 2.23 10.79 1.13
C PHE A 95 0.91 10.44 1.81
N ASN A 96 -0.01 9.91 1.02
CA ASN A 96 -1.31 9.42 1.47
C ASN A 96 -1.52 7.97 1.00
N ASP A 97 -2.39 7.25 1.71
CA ASP A 97 -2.85 5.93 1.26
C ASP A 97 -3.49 6.03 -0.13
N PRO A 98 -3.37 5.01 -0.99
CA PRO A 98 -3.99 4.99 -2.32
C PRO A 98 -5.51 5.19 -2.35
N ASP A 99 -6.19 5.08 -1.22
CA ASP A 99 -7.62 5.41 -1.10
C ASP A 99 -7.89 6.90 -0.83
N GLY A 100 -6.84 7.72 -0.70
CA GLY A 100 -6.90 9.15 -0.44
C GLY A 100 -6.84 9.52 1.05
N SER A 101 -6.87 8.56 1.96
CA SER A 101 -6.77 8.80 3.41
C SER A 101 -5.35 9.15 3.83
N PRO A 102 -5.14 10.03 4.81
CA PRO A 102 -3.81 10.30 5.33
C PRO A 102 -3.27 9.08 6.10
N TYR A 103 -1.99 8.78 5.91
CA TYR A 103 -1.30 7.81 6.76
C TYR A 103 -1.20 8.32 8.19
N LEU A 104 -1.54 7.46 9.15
CA LEU A 104 -1.39 7.72 10.58
C LEU A 104 -0.13 7.04 11.11
N VAL A 105 0.72 7.80 11.79
CA VAL A 105 1.87 7.21 12.48
C VAL A 105 1.43 6.62 13.80
N ARG A 106 1.91 5.42 14.10
CA ARG A 106 1.71 4.78 15.40
C ARG A 106 3.05 4.26 15.91
N TYR A 107 3.31 4.57 17.15
CA TYR A 107 4.40 3.92 17.87
C TYR A 107 4.02 2.47 18.16
N SER A 108 4.91 1.55 17.81
CA SER A 108 4.79 0.17 18.24
C SER A 108 5.86 -0.13 19.30
N PRO A 109 5.48 -0.75 20.42
CA PRO A 109 6.44 -1.15 21.41
C PRO A 109 7.39 -2.22 20.83
N ARG A 110 8.59 -2.28 21.36
CA ARG A 110 9.60 -3.29 21.01
C ARG A 110 9.17 -4.66 21.52
N LEU A 111 8.26 -5.31 20.83
CA LEU A 111 7.69 -6.61 21.19
C LEU A 111 7.97 -7.63 20.10
N SER A 112 8.67 -8.71 20.45
CA SER A 112 8.85 -9.86 19.56
C SER A 112 7.50 -10.51 19.25
N GLY A 113 7.26 -10.87 17.99
CA GLY A 113 6.02 -11.46 17.55
C GLY A 113 4.86 -10.46 17.33
N PHE A 114 5.08 -9.14 17.53
CA PHE A 114 4.03 -8.16 17.29
C PHE A 114 3.72 -8.07 15.79
N THR A 115 2.41 -8.17 15.48
CA THR A 115 1.84 -7.86 14.15
C THR A 115 0.67 -6.93 14.35
N PRO A 116 0.61 -5.78 13.66
CA PRO A 116 -0.55 -4.91 13.74
C PRO A 116 -1.78 -5.60 13.12
N SER A 117 -2.95 -5.43 13.72
CA SER A 117 -4.22 -5.89 13.14
C SER A 117 -5.33 -4.89 13.45
N GLY A 118 -6.28 -4.73 12.52
CA GLY A 118 -7.46 -3.89 12.73
C GLY A 118 -7.23 -2.38 12.71
N TRP A 119 -6.08 -1.91 12.22
CA TRP A 119 -5.75 -0.49 12.14
C TRP A 119 -5.54 -0.06 10.69
N PRO A 120 -6.59 0.33 9.97
CA PRO A 120 -6.45 0.84 8.61
C PRO A 120 -5.61 2.13 8.59
N HIS A 121 -4.94 2.39 7.48
CA HIS A 121 -4.11 3.58 7.22
C HIS A 121 -3.01 3.85 8.26
N SER A 122 -2.71 2.88 9.13
CA SER A 122 -1.75 3.07 10.22
C SER A 122 -0.40 2.46 9.90
N ILE A 123 0.65 3.28 9.97
CA ILE A 123 2.05 2.88 9.86
C ILE A 123 2.60 2.73 11.27
N PHE A 124 3.06 1.54 11.60
CA PHE A 124 3.68 1.24 12.89
C PHE A 124 5.19 1.36 12.76
N ILE A 125 5.79 2.17 13.62
CA ILE A 125 7.25 2.36 13.66
C ILE A 125 7.74 1.86 15.01
N SER A 126 8.66 0.89 14.98
CA SER A 126 9.21 0.22 16.15
C SER A 126 10.72 0.42 16.23
N PRO A 127 11.19 1.39 17.03
CA PRO A 127 12.63 1.58 17.27
C PRO A 127 13.26 0.37 17.95
N GLY A 128 14.50 0.04 17.57
CA GLY A 128 15.25 -1.07 18.13
C GLY A 128 14.74 -2.46 17.77
N SER A 129 13.90 -2.55 16.74
CA SER A 129 13.35 -3.80 16.24
C SER A 129 13.80 -4.10 14.82
N LYS A 130 13.65 -5.34 14.40
CA LYS A 130 13.82 -5.82 13.03
C LYS A 130 12.58 -6.59 12.59
N CYS A 131 12.45 -6.82 11.29
CA CYS A 131 11.41 -7.66 10.73
C CYS A 131 11.81 -9.14 10.80
N ASN A 132 10.87 -9.99 11.20
CA ASN A 132 10.94 -11.43 11.08
C ASN A 132 9.68 -11.91 10.34
N GLY A 133 9.77 -11.91 9.01
CA GLY A 133 8.58 -12.04 8.17
C GLY A 133 7.62 -10.86 8.34
N GLU A 134 6.38 -11.13 8.73
CA GLU A 134 5.36 -10.11 9.01
C GLU A 134 5.44 -9.55 10.43
N ALA A 135 6.09 -10.26 11.34
CA ALA A 135 6.18 -9.92 12.75
C ALA A 135 7.45 -9.13 13.06
N LEU A 136 7.45 -8.47 14.23
CA LEU A 136 8.63 -7.83 14.78
C LEU A 136 9.51 -8.84 15.53
N ASP A 137 10.82 -8.62 15.45
CA ASP A 137 11.81 -9.17 16.36
C ASP A 137 12.43 -8.03 17.17
N SER A 138 12.50 -8.20 18.49
CA SER A 138 13.09 -7.23 19.40
C SER A 138 14.64 -7.26 19.42
N ALA A 139 15.28 -8.11 18.61
CA ALA A 139 16.74 -8.28 18.53
C ALA A 139 17.48 -7.16 17.77
N GLY A 140 16.81 -6.07 17.40
CA GLY A 140 17.43 -4.91 16.77
C GLY A 140 18.31 -4.10 17.73
N GLY A 141 19.40 -3.51 17.21
CA GLY A 141 20.23 -2.56 17.95
C GLY A 141 19.56 -1.19 18.13
N PRO A 142 20.14 -0.28 18.90
CA PRO A 142 19.55 1.02 19.20
C PRO A 142 19.35 1.94 17.98
N THR A 143 20.03 1.67 16.88
CA THR A 143 19.92 2.42 15.63
C THR A 143 19.00 1.75 14.61
N ASN A 144 18.57 0.49 14.86
CA ASN A 144 17.63 -0.21 14.00
C ASN A 144 16.19 0.27 14.26
N TYR A 145 15.35 0.06 13.27
CA TYR A 145 13.91 0.26 13.38
C TYR A 145 13.19 -0.63 12.38
N ALA A 146 11.96 -0.94 12.67
CA ALA A 146 11.08 -1.64 11.73
C ALA A 146 9.83 -0.79 11.46
N ILE A 147 9.35 -0.87 10.23
CA ILE A 147 8.10 -0.26 9.77
C ILE A 147 7.15 -1.38 9.40
N GLN A 148 5.93 -1.37 9.96
CA GLN A 148 4.89 -2.32 9.60
C GLN A 148 3.65 -1.59 9.09
N TYR A 149 2.99 -2.22 8.11
CA TYR A 149 1.75 -1.73 7.53
C TYR A 149 0.82 -2.90 7.16
N ASN A 150 -0.48 -2.76 7.44
CA ASN A 150 -1.49 -3.76 7.06
C ASN A 150 -1.84 -3.64 5.58
N LEU A 151 -1.83 -4.75 4.87
CA LEU A 151 -2.21 -4.83 3.46
C LEU A 151 -3.71 -5.11 3.32
N GLU A 152 -4.32 -4.63 2.25
CA GLU A 152 -5.75 -4.81 1.96
C GLU A 152 -6.08 -6.25 1.54
N ASN A 153 -5.16 -6.94 0.87
CA ASN A 153 -5.29 -8.35 0.53
C ASN A 153 -5.01 -9.29 1.72
N GLY A 154 -4.80 -8.74 2.91
CA GLY A 154 -4.39 -9.46 4.11
C GLY A 154 -2.89 -9.56 4.25
N GLY A 155 -2.45 -9.82 5.50
CA GLY A 155 -1.05 -9.86 5.88
C GLY A 155 -0.49 -8.47 6.24
N VAL A 156 0.74 -8.50 6.73
CA VAL A 156 1.48 -7.32 7.17
C VAL A 156 2.74 -7.17 6.33
N TYR A 157 2.94 -6.01 5.77
CA TYR A 157 4.23 -5.66 5.18
C TYR A 157 5.15 -5.12 6.26
N CYS A 158 6.33 -5.72 6.40
CA CYS A 158 7.36 -5.29 7.33
C CYS A 158 8.65 -4.97 6.56
N ILE A 159 9.29 -3.84 6.90
CA ILE A 159 10.58 -3.43 6.35
C ILE A 159 11.42 -2.79 7.46
N ASP A 160 12.68 -3.14 7.55
CA ASP A 160 13.61 -2.64 8.55
C ASP A 160 14.76 -1.81 7.97
N GLY A 161 15.37 -0.95 8.86
CA GLY A 161 16.49 -0.07 8.53
C GLY A 161 17.47 0.11 9.70
#